data_8f15c9f893d9aa21750f5937cc7a0db8
#
_entry.id   8f15c9f893d9aa21750f5937cc7a0db8
#
_cell.length_a   1.000
_cell.length_b   1.000
_cell.length_c   1.000
_cell.angle_alpha   90.00
_cell.angle_beta   90.00
_cell.angle_gamma   90.00
#
_symmetry.space_group_name_H-M   'P 1'
#
loop_
_entity.id
_entity.type
_entity.pdbx_description
1 polymer ?
#
loop_
_entity_poly.entity_id
_entity_poly.type
_entity_poly.pdbx_seq_one_letter_code
_entity_poly.pdbx_strand_id
1 'polypeptide(L)'
;KDGEKILYYGGKSQQMEKNTRVKVRVKAHALRQILDNNSNVLVMGHTLADIDAFGSALGIYVIAKKLGKEAHIVLGEVTSSVRPFVNRFIDKEEYPDDMFIKPDDAPSKINASTVVIVVDVNRPQRTECPELLEKCKTVVVFDHHRRQSDTITGAVLSYVDPYASSASEMITEMIQYVDDNIKLKAFEADALYAGINIDTDGFNSKSGPRTFEAAAFLRRHGADVTRVRKMLRSNMNEYKEIAKAVSRVEVYKDAFAISIFNGDGIDTPTVGGAKT
;
A
#
# COMPACT_ATOMS: atom_id res chain seq x y z
N LYS A 1 -7.70 42.00 2.69
CA LYS A 1 -7.00 41.92 1.38
C LYS A 1 -6.36 40.53 1.36
N ASP A 2 -7.10 39.54 0.90
CA ASP A 2 -6.67 38.16 0.78
C ASP A 2 -5.87 38.06 -0.52
N GLY A 3 -4.54 37.90 -0.37
CA GLY A 3 -3.66 37.66 -1.50
C GLY A 3 -3.85 36.23 -2.00
N GLU A 4 -4.34 36.04 -3.22
CA GLU A 4 -4.35 34.76 -3.90
C GLU A 4 -2.93 34.19 -3.94
N LYS A 5 -2.73 33.03 -3.31
CA LYS A 5 -1.49 32.26 -3.42
C LYS A 5 -1.43 31.63 -4.81
N ILE A 6 -0.62 32.18 -5.69
CA ILE A 6 -0.31 31.56 -6.97
C ILE A 6 0.64 30.36 -6.68
N LEU A 7 0.16 29.16 -6.92
CA LEU A 7 0.97 27.94 -6.82
C LEU A 7 1.60 27.65 -8.19
N TYR A 8 2.91 27.76 -8.27
CA TYR A 8 3.65 27.37 -9.47
C TYR A 8 3.84 25.87 -9.52
N TYR A 9 3.31 25.22 -10.52
CA TYR A 9 3.56 23.83 -10.86
C TYR A 9 4.64 23.76 -11.93
N GLY A 10 5.77 23.14 -11.56
CA GLY A 10 6.85 22.86 -12.50
C GLY A 10 8.15 23.63 -12.21
N GLY A 11 9.21 22.89 -12.07
CA GLY A 11 10.57 23.40 -11.98
C GLY A 11 11.27 23.16 -10.65
N LYS A 12 12.34 22.36 -10.68
CA LYS A 12 13.35 21.98 -9.69
C LYS A 12 13.19 20.58 -9.09
N SER A 13 13.28 19.57 -9.96
CA SER A 13 13.33 18.16 -9.57
C SER A 13 14.46 17.84 -8.57
N GLN A 14 15.66 18.39 -8.72
CA GLN A 14 16.80 18.09 -7.85
C GLN A 14 16.68 18.64 -6.40
N GLN A 15 16.00 19.77 -6.21
CA GLN A 15 15.81 20.37 -4.88
C GLN A 15 14.67 19.66 -4.14
N MET A 16 13.68 19.13 -4.87
CA MET A 16 12.64 18.27 -4.33
C MET A 16 13.20 16.92 -3.87
N GLU A 17 14.10 16.28 -4.61
CA GLU A 17 14.71 15.00 -4.25
C GLU A 17 15.51 15.06 -2.94
N LYS A 18 16.35 16.09 -2.76
CA LYS A 18 17.11 16.28 -1.50
C LYS A 18 16.17 16.45 -0.31
N ASN A 19 15.14 17.28 -0.43
CA ASN A 19 14.16 17.50 0.63
C ASN A 19 13.35 16.24 0.94
N THR A 20 13.09 15.41 -0.05
CA THR A 20 12.32 14.17 0.11
C THR A 20 13.11 13.13 0.90
N ARG A 21 14.39 12.88 0.58
CA ARG A 21 15.23 11.93 1.33
C ARG A 21 15.40 12.33 2.80
N VAL A 22 15.58 13.62 3.09
CA VAL A 22 15.61 14.13 4.47
C VAL A 22 14.27 13.88 5.17
N LYS A 23 13.17 14.15 4.47
CA LYS A 23 11.82 13.94 5.00
C LYS A 23 11.57 12.46 5.31
N VAL A 24 11.91 11.55 4.40
CA VAL A 24 11.79 10.09 4.60
C VAL A 24 12.58 9.65 5.81
N ARG A 25 13.85 10.08 5.94
CA ARG A 25 14.70 9.75 7.10
C ARG A 25 14.08 10.21 8.41
N VAL A 26 13.60 11.46 8.48
CA VAL A 26 12.94 11.99 9.68
C VAL A 26 11.70 11.17 10.02
N LYS A 27 10.88 10.80 9.02
CA LYS A 27 9.69 10.00 9.24
C LYS A 27 10.02 8.56 9.65
N ALA A 28 11.07 7.96 9.09
CA ALA A 28 11.55 6.64 9.48
C ALA A 28 12.04 6.61 10.94
N HIS A 29 12.80 7.62 11.36
CA HIS A 29 13.22 7.75 12.76
C HIS A 29 12.03 7.97 13.70
N ALA A 30 11.03 8.77 13.32
CA ALA A 30 9.82 8.94 14.10
C ALA A 30 9.02 7.63 14.22
N LEU A 31 8.89 6.87 13.12
CA LEU A 31 8.27 5.54 13.16
C LEU A 31 9.04 4.61 14.11
N ARG A 32 10.38 4.60 14.02
CA ARG A 32 11.22 3.77 14.91
C ARG A 32 10.96 4.10 16.37
N GLN A 33 10.93 5.38 16.75
CA GLN A 33 10.63 5.80 18.13
C GLN A 33 9.24 5.37 18.59
N ILE A 34 8.22 5.47 17.71
CA ILE A 34 6.87 5.00 18.01
C ILE A 34 6.88 3.48 18.25
N LEU A 35 7.56 2.73 17.39
CA LEU A 35 7.66 1.28 17.52
C LEU A 35 8.47 0.88 18.76
N ASP A 36 9.52 1.61 19.15
CA ASP A 36 10.28 1.33 20.35
C ASP A 36 9.42 1.46 21.63
N ASN A 37 8.46 2.40 21.63
CA ASN A 37 7.54 2.65 22.75
C ASN A 37 6.28 1.77 22.74
N ASN A 38 6.06 0.95 21.71
CA ASN A 38 4.91 0.09 21.57
C ASN A 38 5.36 -1.35 21.29
N SER A 39 4.65 -2.33 21.84
CA SER A 39 4.98 -3.75 21.68
C SER A 39 4.10 -4.48 20.68
N ASN A 40 2.93 -3.93 20.38
CA ASN A 40 1.94 -4.53 19.50
C ASN A 40 1.61 -3.61 18.32
N VAL A 41 1.62 -4.14 17.11
CA VAL A 41 1.40 -3.42 15.86
C VAL A 41 0.24 -4.04 15.10
N LEU A 42 -0.79 -3.25 14.84
CA LEU A 42 -1.86 -3.62 13.92
C LEU A 42 -1.72 -2.75 12.67
N VAL A 43 -1.51 -3.38 11.53
CA VAL A 43 -1.41 -2.64 10.26
C VAL A 43 -2.59 -2.97 9.37
N MET A 44 -3.17 -1.96 8.74
CA MET A 44 -4.30 -2.09 7.81
C MET A 44 -4.17 -1.16 6.63
N GLY A 45 -4.69 -1.59 5.49
CA GLY A 45 -4.92 -0.77 4.32
C GLY A 45 -6.38 -0.30 4.20
N HIS A 46 -6.80 -0.09 2.96
CA HIS A 46 -8.21 0.19 2.64
C HIS A 46 -9.03 -1.10 2.50
N THR A 47 -10.36 -0.98 2.66
CA THR A 47 -11.31 -2.07 2.38
C THR A 47 -11.12 -2.58 0.95
N LEU A 48 -11.21 -3.91 0.74
CA LEU A 48 -10.88 -4.55 -0.52
C LEU A 48 -9.46 -4.19 -0.98
N ALA A 49 -8.50 -4.49 -0.11
CA ALA A 49 -7.11 -4.16 -0.33
C ALA A 49 -6.65 -4.57 -1.74
N ASP A 50 -6.00 -3.66 -2.43
CA ASP A 50 -5.25 -3.94 -3.63
C ASP A 50 -3.80 -4.35 -3.31
N ILE A 51 -2.98 -4.51 -4.33
CA ILE A 51 -1.63 -5.00 -4.14
C ILE A 51 -0.68 -3.94 -3.54
N ASP A 52 -0.99 -2.64 -3.69
CA ASP A 52 -0.20 -1.60 -3.04
C ASP A 52 -0.51 -1.50 -1.54
N ALA A 53 -1.80 -1.52 -1.17
CA ALA A 53 -2.22 -1.62 0.22
C ALA A 53 -1.66 -2.87 0.91
N PHE A 54 -1.70 -4.04 0.24
CA PHE A 54 -1.14 -5.28 0.77
C PHE A 54 0.39 -5.22 0.91
N GLY A 55 1.10 -4.79 -0.13
CA GLY A 55 2.56 -4.72 -0.15
C GLY A 55 3.10 -3.76 0.91
N SER A 56 2.48 -2.58 1.02
CA SER A 56 2.86 -1.59 2.04
C SER A 56 2.56 -2.06 3.46
N ALA A 57 1.42 -2.74 3.69
CA ALA A 57 1.09 -3.35 4.99
C ALA A 57 2.11 -4.43 5.36
N LEU A 58 2.47 -5.29 4.40
CA LEU A 58 3.51 -6.31 4.59
C LEU A 58 4.87 -5.68 4.93
N GLY A 59 5.25 -4.60 4.27
CA GLY A 59 6.49 -3.87 4.56
C GLY A 59 6.54 -3.37 6.00
N ILE A 60 5.45 -2.80 6.51
CA ILE A 60 5.32 -2.38 7.92
C ILE A 60 5.38 -3.60 8.86
N TYR A 61 4.68 -4.68 8.53
CA TYR A 61 4.74 -5.93 9.29
C TYR A 61 6.18 -6.42 9.44
N VAL A 62 6.94 -6.45 8.35
CA VAL A 62 8.36 -6.87 8.36
C VAL A 62 9.20 -5.94 9.24
N ILE A 63 9.02 -4.62 9.14
CA ILE A 63 9.69 -3.65 10.01
C ILE A 63 9.41 -4.01 11.49
N ALA A 64 8.14 -4.17 11.87
CA ALA A 64 7.74 -4.45 13.22
C ALA A 64 8.32 -5.78 13.75
N LYS A 65 8.23 -6.85 12.96
CA LYS A 65 8.79 -8.16 13.33
C LYS A 65 10.31 -8.13 13.49
N LYS A 66 11.03 -7.42 12.62
CA LYS A 66 12.50 -7.26 12.72
C LYS A 66 12.91 -6.45 13.96
N LEU A 67 12.05 -5.57 14.43
CA LEU A 67 12.22 -4.84 15.68
C LEU A 67 11.72 -5.63 16.93
N GLY A 68 11.38 -6.91 16.77
CA GLY A 68 10.94 -7.78 17.87
C GLY A 68 9.54 -7.47 18.39
N LYS A 69 8.70 -6.83 17.58
CA LYS A 69 7.32 -6.49 17.98
C LYS A 69 6.35 -7.60 17.63
N GLU A 70 5.28 -7.73 18.41
CA GLU A 70 4.09 -8.45 17.96
C GLU A 70 3.45 -7.65 16.84
N ALA A 71 3.07 -8.31 15.74
CA ALA A 71 2.53 -7.58 14.60
C ALA A 71 1.54 -8.45 13.83
N HIS A 72 0.44 -7.83 13.39
CA HIS A 72 -0.59 -8.46 12.59
C HIS A 72 -1.04 -7.53 11.46
N ILE A 73 -1.36 -8.11 10.32
CA ILE A 73 -1.99 -7.43 9.18
C ILE A 73 -3.50 -7.67 9.27
N VAL A 74 -4.26 -6.60 9.41
CA VAL A 74 -5.73 -6.66 9.37
C VAL A 74 -6.15 -6.75 7.91
N LEU A 75 -6.74 -7.87 7.53
CA LEU A 75 -7.10 -8.18 6.15
C LEU A 75 -8.43 -8.91 6.13
N GLY A 76 -9.43 -8.31 5.51
CA GLY A 76 -10.76 -8.90 5.36
C GLY A 76 -10.87 -9.76 4.11
N GLU A 77 -11.68 -9.33 3.16
CA GLU A 77 -11.85 -10.02 1.90
C GLU A 77 -10.61 -9.90 1.03
N VAL A 78 -10.03 -11.05 0.65
CA VAL A 78 -8.85 -11.10 -0.20
C VAL A 78 -9.27 -11.10 -1.65
N THR A 79 -8.98 -10.01 -2.35
CA THR A 79 -9.26 -9.85 -3.78
C THR A 79 -8.47 -10.87 -4.63
N SER A 80 -8.93 -11.13 -5.85
CA SER A 80 -8.27 -12.06 -6.77
C SER A 80 -6.83 -11.65 -7.10
N SER A 81 -6.56 -10.33 -7.16
CA SER A 81 -5.23 -9.76 -7.43
C SER A 81 -4.26 -9.94 -6.26
N VAL A 82 -4.73 -9.89 -5.02
CA VAL A 82 -3.92 -10.01 -3.80
C VAL A 82 -3.72 -11.48 -3.39
N ARG A 83 -4.70 -12.34 -3.67
CA ARG A 83 -4.69 -13.77 -3.27
C ARG A 83 -3.40 -14.54 -3.61
N PRO A 84 -2.81 -14.39 -4.82
CA PRO A 84 -1.56 -15.09 -5.14
C PRO A 84 -0.39 -14.69 -4.25
N PHE A 85 -0.41 -13.46 -3.71
CA PHE A 85 0.60 -12.97 -2.79
C PHE A 85 0.35 -13.47 -1.38
N VAL A 86 -0.88 -13.36 -0.86
CA VAL A 86 -1.28 -13.86 0.48
C VAL A 86 -0.93 -15.34 0.62
N ASN A 87 -1.22 -16.17 -0.40
CA ASN A 87 -0.92 -17.60 -0.39
C ASN A 87 0.58 -17.93 -0.26
N ARG A 88 1.48 -16.94 -0.42
CA ARG A 88 2.91 -17.14 -0.21
C ARG A 88 3.31 -17.11 1.27
N PHE A 89 2.43 -16.62 2.12
CA PHE A 89 2.68 -16.47 3.56
C PHE A 89 1.87 -17.44 4.41
N ILE A 90 0.75 -17.97 3.89
CA ILE A 90 -0.08 -18.96 4.57
C ILE A 90 0.65 -20.31 4.54
N ASP A 91 0.53 -21.08 5.62
CA ASP A 91 1.10 -22.42 5.78
C ASP A 91 2.65 -22.47 5.61
N LYS A 92 3.31 -21.39 5.97
CA LYS A 92 4.77 -21.31 5.99
C LYS A 92 5.26 -21.26 7.42
N GLU A 93 6.11 -22.21 7.83
CA GLU A 93 6.73 -22.26 9.17
C GLU A 93 7.43 -20.94 9.57
N GLU A 94 7.81 -20.13 8.58
CA GLU A 94 8.50 -18.86 8.80
C GLU A 94 7.59 -17.71 9.23
N TYR A 95 6.28 -17.86 9.10
CA TYR A 95 5.28 -16.85 9.44
C TYR A 95 4.23 -17.44 10.39
N PRO A 96 3.84 -16.72 11.44
CA PRO A 96 2.84 -17.22 12.38
C PRO A 96 1.46 -17.27 11.73
N ASP A 97 0.61 -18.20 12.17
CA ASP A 97 -0.74 -18.40 11.65
C ASP A 97 -1.63 -17.15 11.83
N ASP A 98 -1.34 -16.33 12.85
CA ASP A 98 -2.04 -15.08 13.14
C ASP A 98 -1.39 -13.85 12.50
N MET A 99 -0.52 -14.04 11.50
CA MET A 99 0.01 -12.93 10.69
C MET A 99 -1.11 -12.09 10.08
N PHE A 100 -2.14 -12.76 9.55
CA PHE A 100 -3.35 -12.12 9.02
C PHE A 100 -4.51 -12.32 10.00
N ILE A 101 -5.15 -11.24 10.38
CA ILE A 101 -6.33 -11.26 11.26
C ILE A 101 -7.51 -10.59 10.55
N LYS A 102 -8.71 -11.07 10.84
CA LYS A 102 -9.94 -10.48 10.27
C LYS A 102 -10.25 -9.14 10.94
N PRO A 103 -10.93 -8.21 10.23
CA PRO A 103 -11.36 -6.93 10.80
C PRO A 103 -12.18 -7.09 12.09
N ASP A 104 -13.06 -8.10 12.17
CA ASP A 104 -13.89 -8.35 13.34
C ASP A 104 -13.09 -8.79 14.59
N ASP A 105 -11.95 -9.44 14.38
CA ASP A 105 -11.09 -9.93 15.46
C ASP A 105 -10.07 -8.87 15.91
N ALA A 106 -9.74 -7.92 15.06
CA ALA A 106 -8.67 -6.94 15.26
C ALA A 106 -8.89 -6.04 16.51
N PRO A 107 -10.11 -5.55 16.82
CA PRO A 107 -10.35 -4.75 18.03
C PRO A 107 -10.01 -5.47 19.32
N SER A 108 -10.11 -6.80 19.36
CA SER A 108 -9.78 -7.62 20.54
C SER A 108 -8.27 -7.66 20.83
N LYS A 109 -7.43 -7.37 19.82
CA LYS A 109 -5.97 -7.36 19.93
C LYS A 109 -5.43 -6.02 20.46
N ILE A 110 -6.27 -4.99 20.65
CA ILE A 110 -5.84 -3.69 21.17
C ILE A 110 -5.51 -3.81 22.67
N ASN A 111 -4.35 -3.31 23.03
CA ASN A 111 -3.90 -3.13 24.41
C ASN A 111 -3.27 -1.74 24.60
N ALA A 112 -2.81 -1.42 25.80
CA ALA A 112 -2.24 -0.10 26.12
C ALA A 112 -0.95 0.21 25.33
N SER A 113 -0.28 -0.79 24.77
CA SER A 113 0.97 -0.69 24.01
C SER A 113 0.76 -0.98 22.52
N THR A 114 -0.45 -0.77 22.02
CA THR A 114 -0.79 -1.00 20.61
C THR A 114 -0.60 0.30 19.81
N VAL A 115 0.01 0.17 18.64
CA VAL A 115 -0.01 1.17 17.57
C VAL A 115 -0.77 0.63 16.36
N VAL A 116 -1.70 1.43 15.84
CA VAL A 116 -2.38 1.15 14.57
C VAL A 116 -1.68 1.92 13.47
N ILE A 117 -1.25 1.22 12.43
CA ILE A 117 -0.59 1.80 11.27
C ILE A 117 -1.49 1.62 10.05
N VAL A 118 -1.90 2.74 9.48
CA VAL A 118 -2.73 2.79 8.28
C VAL A 118 -1.85 3.07 7.08
N VAL A 119 -1.99 2.26 6.04
CA VAL A 119 -1.23 2.39 4.79
C VAL A 119 -2.17 2.51 3.60
N ASP A 120 -1.74 3.28 2.60
CA ASP A 120 -2.42 3.44 1.31
C ASP A 120 -3.85 3.98 1.38
N VAL A 121 -4.21 4.59 2.49
CA VAL A 121 -5.48 5.27 2.69
C VAL A 121 -5.35 6.32 3.79
N ASN A 122 -6.01 7.46 3.61
CA ASN A 122 -6.05 8.51 4.63
C ASN A 122 -7.47 8.89 5.07
N ARG A 123 -8.48 8.09 4.70
CA ARG A 123 -9.90 8.32 5.02
C ARG A 123 -10.39 7.24 5.98
N PRO A 124 -10.91 7.60 7.18
CA PRO A 124 -11.33 6.63 8.19
C PRO A 124 -12.30 5.58 7.64
N GLN A 125 -13.33 6.03 6.93
CA GLN A 125 -14.41 5.18 6.43
C GLN A 125 -13.98 4.19 5.32
N ARG A 126 -12.77 4.37 4.78
CA ARG A 126 -12.21 3.49 3.76
C ARG A 126 -11.18 2.51 4.29
N THR A 127 -10.79 2.65 5.57
CA THR A 127 -9.86 1.69 6.19
C THR A 127 -10.51 0.34 6.37
N GLU A 128 -9.71 -0.71 6.40
CA GLU A 128 -10.18 -2.10 6.56
C GLU A 128 -10.98 -2.30 7.86
N CYS A 129 -10.62 -1.60 8.94
CA CYS A 129 -11.30 -1.64 10.23
C CYS A 129 -11.33 -0.24 10.88
N PRO A 130 -12.33 0.61 10.58
CA PRO A 130 -12.44 1.96 11.15
C PRO A 130 -12.48 2.00 12.68
N GLU A 131 -13.02 0.96 13.31
CA GLU A 131 -13.13 0.82 14.77
C GLU A 131 -11.77 0.88 15.47
N LEU A 132 -10.69 0.43 14.82
CA LEU A 132 -9.34 0.52 15.37
C LEU A 132 -8.89 1.97 15.58
N LEU A 133 -9.32 2.88 14.70
CA LEU A 133 -8.98 4.31 14.80
C LEU A 133 -9.67 4.98 16.00
N GLU A 134 -10.84 4.49 16.38
CA GLU A 134 -11.59 4.99 17.54
C GLU A 134 -11.04 4.45 18.86
N LYS A 135 -10.60 3.18 18.87
CA LYS A 135 -10.16 2.49 20.08
C LYS A 135 -8.67 2.67 20.39
N CYS A 136 -7.84 2.90 19.38
CA CYS A 136 -6.40 3.02 19.57
C CYS A 136 -5.96 4.49 19.68
N LYS A 137 -5.17 4.80 20.71
CA LYS A 137 -4.65 6.16 20.94
C LYS A 137 -3.47 6.52 20.04
N THR A 138 -2.71 5.52 19.63
CA THR A 138 -1.49 5.71 18.83
C THR A 138 -1.75 5.29 17.39
N VAL A 139 -2.03 6.25 16.53
CA VAL A 139 -2.32 6.02 15.11
C VAL A 139 -1.22 6.63 14.25
N VAL A 140 -0.77 5.89 13.24
CA VAL A 140 0.21 6.32 12.24
C VAL A 140 -0.41 6.16 10.85
N VAL A 141 -0.17 7.10 9.93
CA VAL A 141 -0.71 7.07 8.58
C VAL A 141 0.40 7.27 7.56
N PHE A 142 0.49 6.35 6.59
CA PHE A 142 1.34 6.43 5.39
C PHE A 142 0.48 6.30 4.14
N ASP A 143 0.45 7.35 3.31
CA ASP A 143 -0.42 7.37 2.13
C ASP A 143 0.13 8.27 1.03
N HIS A 144 -0.12 7.92 -0.22
CA HIS A 144 0.27 8.71 -1.37
C HIS A 144 -0.91 9.43 -2.06
N HIS A 145 -2.12 9.22 -1.56
CA HIS A 145 -3.30 9.89 -2.08
C HIS A 145 -3.39 11.35 -1.61
N ARG A 146 -4.02 12.20 -2.40
CA ARG A 146 -4.28 13.59 -2.01
C ARG A 146 -5.23 13.64 -0.82
N ARG A 147 -4.91 14.49 0.15
CA ARG A 147 -5.80 14.75 1.29
C ARG A 147 -7.10 15.39 0.84
N GLN A 148 -8.20 14.94 1.42
CA GLN A 148 -9.53 15.51 1.31
C GLN A 148 -9.98 16.04 2.67
N SER A 149 -11.22 16.58 2.76
CA SER A 149 -11.74 17.13 4.00
C SER A 149 -11.97 16.10 5.11
N ASP A 150 -12.16 14.82 4.75
CA ASP A 150 -12.47 13.70 5.63
C ASP A 150 -11.26 12.81 5.94
N THR A 151 -10.09 13.41 6.09
CA THR A 151 -8.86 12.66 6.42
C THR A 151 -8.78 12.26 7.89
N ILE A 152 -8.05 11.17 8.17
CA ILE A 152 -7.72 10.73 9.53
C ILE A 152 -7.02 11.88 10.26
N THR A 153 -7.62 12.33 11.37
CA THR A 153 -7.10 13.38 12.25
C THR A 153 -6.55 12.76 13.53
N GLY A 154 -5.64 13.49 14.22
CA GLY A 154 -5.09 13.03 15.50
C GLY A 154 -4.03 11.93 15.39
N ALA A 155 -3.58 11.55 14.19
CA ALA A 155 -2.47 10.62 14.04
C ALA A 155 -1.18 11.22 14.63
N VAL A 156 -0.47 10.43 15.47
CA VAL A 156 0.82 10.85 16.08
C VAL A 156 1.92 11.01 15.04
N LEU A 157 1.80 10.29 13.93
CA LEU A 157 2.63 10.43 12.74
C LEU A 157 1.75 10.32 11.50
N SER A 158 1.79 11.35 10.67
CA SER A 158 1.14 11.33 9.35
C SER A 158 2.17 11.68 8.29
N TYR A 159 2.37 10.77 7.37
CA TYR A 159 3.21 10.98 6.19
C TYR A 159 2.37 10.71 4.94
N VAL A 160 1.80 11.78 4.40
CA VAL A 160 1.04 11.76 3.14
C VAL A 160 1.88 12.49 2.10
N ASP A 161 2.23 11.79 1.02
CA ASP A 161 3.08 12.29 -0.06
C ASP A 161 2.50 12.00 -1.44
N PRO A 162 1.70 12.92 -2.01
CA PRO A 162 1.07 12.73 -3.32
C PRO A 162 2.06 12.69 -4.51
N TYR A 163 3.34 12.88 -4.26
CA TYR A 163 4.39 12.77 -5.26
C TYR A 163 5.08 11.40 -5.27
N ALA A 164 4.82 10.57 -4.28
CA ALA A 164 5.20 9.16 -4.32
C ALA A 164 4.32 8.41 -5.31
N SER A 165 4.90 7.43 -6.01
CA SER A 165 4.15 6.63 -6.97
C SER A 165 3.15 5.69 -6.31
N SER A 166 3.46 5.23 -5.10
CA SER A 166 2.69 4.24 -4.34
C SER A 166 3.05 4.27 -2.85
N ALA A 167 2.20 3.72 -2.00
CA ALA A 167 2.51 3.51 -0.59
C ALA A 167 3.67 2.50 -0.43
N SER A 168 3.75 1.48 -1.28
CA SER A 168 4.85 0.51 -1.32
C SER A 168 6.20 1.17 -1.62
N GLU A 169 6.25 2.20 -2.49
CA GLU A 169 7.46 3.02 -2.69
C GLU A 169 7.87 3.68 -1.38
N MET A 170 6.92 4.37 -0.72
CA MET A 170 7.19 5.08 0.54
C MET A 170 7.70 4.15 1.64
N ILE A 171 7.08 2.98 1.80
CA ILE A 171 7.50 2.00 2.81
C ILE A 171 8.87 1.39 2.45
N THR A 172 9.12 1.13 1.16
CA THR A 172 10.44 0.65 0.69
C THR A 172 11.56 1.65 1.00
N GLU A 173 11.31 2.93 0.81
CA GLU A 173 12.26 3.98 1.19
C GLU A 173 12.50 4.00 2.71
N MET A 174 11.42 3.89 3.50
CA MET A 174 11.51 3.93 4.97
C MET A 174 12.29 2.76 5.55
N ILE A 175 12.15 1.56 5.01
CA ILE A 175 12.89 0.36 5.43
C ILE A 175 14.39 0.65 5.49
N GLN A 176 14.92 1.41 4.54
CA GLN A 176 16.34 1.74 4.44
C GLN A 176 16.86 2.67 5.55
N TYR A 177 15.95 3.30 6.30
CA TYR A 177 16.32 4.28 7.35
C TYR A 177 15.80 3.94 8.74
N VAL A 178 14.91 2.95 8.86
CA VAL A 178 14.39 2.51 10.17
C VAL A 178 15.44 1.72 10.94
N ASP A 179 16.09 0.77 10.27
CA ASP A 179 17.19 -0.01 10.85
C ASP A 179 17.99 -0.68 9.71
N ASP A 180 19.31 -0.53 9.72
CA ASP A 180 20.21 -1.07 8.69
C ASP A 180 20.23 -2.61 8.64
N ASN A 181 19.75 -3.27 9.70
CA ASN A 181 19.70 -4.74 9.79
C ASN A 181 18.43 -5.33 9.17
N ILE A 182 17.47 -4.51 8.73
CA ILE A 182 16.26 -5.01 8.10
C ILE A 182 16.60 -5.57 6.71
N LYS A 183 16.48 -6.89 6.58
CA LYS A 183 16.62 -7.60 5.32
C LYS A 183 15.28 -8.21 4.95
N LEU A 184 14.79 -7.86 3.77
CA LEU A 184 13.60 -8.46 3.20
C LEU A 184 13.91 -9.87 2.67
N LYS A 185 12.96 -10.78 2.84
CA LYS A 185 12.95 -12.03 2.09
C LYS A 185 12.45 -11.79 0.67
N ALA A 186 12.78 -12.66 -0.26
CA ALA A 186 12.45 -12.49 -1.67
C ALA A 186 10.95 -12.27 -1.93
N PHE A 187 10.07 -12.98 -1.22
CA PHE A 187 8.62 -12.82 -1.39
C PHE A 187 8.06 -11.55 -0.75
N GLU A 188 8.68 -11.06 0.32
CA GLU A 188 8.37 -9.76 0.92
C GLU A 188 8.73 -8.63 -0.05
N ALA A 189 9.91 -8.74 -0.66
CA ALA A 189 10.34 -7.80 -1.69
C ALA A 189 9.48 -7.86 -2.95
N ASP A 190 8.98 -9.06 -3.34
CA ASP A 190 8.02 -9.20 -4.46
C ASP A 190 6.73 -8.45 -4.22
N ALA A 191 6.15 -8.52 -3.02
CA ALA A 191 4.89 -7.86 -2.71
C ALA A 191 5.02 -6.33 -2.78
N LEU A 192 6.07 -5.75 -2.18
CA LEU A 192 6.36 -4.32 -2.30
C LEU A 192 6.61 -3.91 -3.75
N TYR A 193 7.38 -4.71 -4.51
CA TYR A 193 7.63 -4.45 -5.93
C TYR A 193 6.33 -4.50 -6.74
N ALA A 194 5.43 -5.42 -6.42
CA ALA A 194 4.15 -5.57 -7.09
C ALA A 194 3.25 -4.34 -6.87
N GLY A 195 3.20 -3.79 -5.65
CA GLY A 195 2.49 -2.54 -5.34
C GLY A 195 3.00 -1.39 -6.21
N ILE A 196 4.33 -1.16 -6.22
CA ILE A 196 4.94 -0.14 -7.09
C ILE A 196 4.57 -0.39 -8.57
N ASN A 197 4.67 -1.64 -9.02
CA ASN A 197 4.43 -1.99 -10.43
C ASN A 197 2.99 -1.70 -10.88
N ILE A 198 1.99 -1.99 -10.04
CA ILE A 198 0.58 -1.76 -10.37
C ILE A 198 0.28 -0.26 -10.43
N ASP A 199 0.66 0.50 -9.42
CA ASP A 199 0.37 1.93 -9.32
C ASP A 199 1.07 2.79 -10.36
N THR A 200 2.15 2.24 -10.92
CA THR A 200 2.92 2.89 -11.99
C THR A 200 2.59 2.34 -13.39
N ASP A 201 1.60 1.47 -13.51
CA ASP A 201 1.31 0.77 -14.77
C ASP A 201 2.58 0.16 -15.39
N GLY A 202 3.29 -0.65 -14.60
CA GLY A 202 4.54 -1.27 -15.03
C GLY A 202 5.68 -0.28 -15.26
N PHE A 203 5.74 0.80 -14.48
CA PHE A 203 6.69 1.91 -14.58
C PHE A 203 6.46 2.84 -15.78
N ASN A 204 5.33 2.75 -16.47
CA ASN A 204 4.98 3.61 -17.59
C ASN A 204 4.43 4.97 -17.15
N SER A 205 3.82 5.06 -15.97
CA SER A 205 3.21 6.29 -15.45
C SER A 205 3.64 6.57 -14.01
N LYS A 206 3.56 7.83 -13.58
CA LYS A 206 3.86 8.28 -12.21
C LYS A 206 5.25 7.86 -11.66
N SER A 207 6.15 7.38 -12.51
CA SER A 207 7.47 6.90 -12.10
C SER A 207 8.49 8.02 -12.12
N GLY A 208 9.22 8.17 -11.02
CA GLY A 208 10.33 9.11 -10.89
C GLY A 208 11.61 8.41 -10.45
N PRO A 209 12.72 9.15 -10.26
CA PRO A 209 13.98 8.58 -9.76
C PRO A 209 13.79 7.76 -8.47
N ARG A 210 12.97 8.24 -7.52
CA ARG A 210 12.64 7.53 -6.27
C ARG A 210 12.04 6.16 -6.52
N THR A 211 11.11 6.07 -7.48
CA THR A 211 10.43 4.82 -7.85
C THR A 211 11.43 3.78 -8.33
N PHE A 212 12.36 4.19 -9.20
CA PHE A 212 13.41 3.29 -9.71
C PHE A 212 14.45 2.94 -8.63
N GLU A 213 14.78 3.85 -7.71
CA GLU A 213 15.65 3.57 -6.56
C GLU A 213 15.01 2.53 -5.61
N ALA A 214 13.71 2.69 -5.31
CA ALA A 214 12.95 1.72 -4.52
C ALA A 214 12.89 0.36 -5.22
N ALA A 215 12.59 0.32 -6.52
CA ALA A 215 12.58 -0.90 -7.30
C ALA A 215 13.97 -1.58 -7.32
N ALA A 216 15.06 -0.81 -7.48
CA ALA A 216 16.42 -1.33 -7.43
C ALA A 216 16.79 -1.89 -6.05
N PHE A 217 16.33 -1.24 -4.97
CA PHE A 217 16.50 -1.76 -3.61
C PHE A 217 15.80 -3.11 -3.46
N LEU A 218 14.54 -3.22 -3.87
CA LEU A 218 13.77 -4.47 -3.80
C LEU A 218 14.40 -5.58 -4.65
N ARG A 219 14.93 -5.24 -5.83
CA ARG A 219 15.66 -6.19 -6.67
C ARG A 219 16.91 -6.75 -5.98
N ARG A 220 17.66 -5.92 -5.26
CA ARG A 220 18.81 -6.38 -4.46
C ARG A 220 18.38 -7.32 -3.32
N HIS A 221 17.15 -7.22 -2.84
CA HIS A 221 16.56 -8.10 -1.83
C HIS A 221 15.85 -9.32 -2.41
N GLY A 222 16.01 -9.58 -3.72
CA GLY A 222 15.52 -10.79 -4.36
C GLY A 222 14.12 -10.69 -4.97
N ALA A 223 13.55 -9.49 -5.10
CA ALA A 223 12.34 -9.32 -5.89
C ALA A 223 12.57 -9.80 -7.32
N ASP A 224 11.65 -10.59 -7.88
CA ASP A 224 11.76 -11.15 -9.21
C ASP A 224 10.61 -10.69 -10.10
N VAL A 225 10.94 -9.88 -11.10
CA VAL A 225 9.98 -9.29 -12.04
C VAL A 225 9.13 -10.36 -12.74
N THR A 226 9.77 -11.47 -13.11
CA THR A 226 9.07 -12.56 -13.80
C THR A 226 8.08 -13.27 -12.86
N ARG A 227 8.49 -13.49 -11.60
CA ARG A 227 7.64 -14.08 -10.57
C ARG A 227 6.45 -13.16 -10.26
N VAL A 228 6.69 -11.86 -10.05
CA VAL A 228 5.66 -10.85 -9.82
C VAL A 228 4.69 -10.80 -11.01
N ARG A 229 5.20 -10.71 -12.25
CA ARG A 229 4.35 -10.71 -13.44
C ARG A 229 3.47 -11.96 -13.56
N LYS A 230 3.98 -13.13 -13.16
CA LYS A 230 3.17 -14.35 -13.15
C LYS A 230 2.05 -14.28 -12.11
N MET A 231 2.30 -13.71 -10.93
CA MET A 231 1.30 -13.56 -9.88
C MET A 231 0.23 -12.52 -10.22
N LEU A 232 0.60 -11.46 -10.94
CA LEU A 232 -0.32 -10.39 -11.39
C LEU A 232 -1.12 -10.74 -12.64
N ARG A 233 -0.86 -11.89 -13.26
CA ARG A 233 -1.65 -12.29 -14.45
C ARG A 233 -3.06 -12.65 -14.04
N SER A 234 -4.02 -12.04 -14.72
CA SER A 234 -5.41 -12.47 -14.67
C SER A 234 -5.53 -13.95 -15.05
N ASN A 235 -6.39 -14.67 -14.39
CA ASN A 235 -6.72 -16.03 -14.80
C ASN A 235 -7.51 -16.00 -16.13
N MET A 236 -7.60 -17.15 -16.79
CA MET A 236 -8.24 -17.23 -18.10
C MET A 236 -9.72 -16.77 -18.08
N ASN A 237 -10.43 -16.99 -16.98
CA ASN A 237 -11.82 -16.59 -16.86
C ASN A 237 -11.95 -15.07 -16.72
N GLU A 238 -11.14 -14.44 -15.85
CA GLU A 238 -11.07 -12.98 -15.73
C GLU A 238 -10.72 -12.34 -17.08
N TYR A 239 -9.72 -12.88 -17.78
CA TYR A 239 -9.36 -12.39 -19.11
C TYR A 239 -10.51 -12.46 -20.11
N LYS A 240 -11.26 -13.59 -20.12
CA LYS A 240 -12.44 -13.73 -20.98
C LYS A 240 -13.52 -12.73 -20.64
N GLU A 241 -13.75 -12.45 -19.36
CA GLU A 241 -14.79 -11.49 -18.95
C GLU A 241 -14.38 -10.04 -19.27
N ILE A 242 -13.11 -9.69 -19.07
CA ILE A 242 -12.56 -8.40 -19.53
C ILE A 242 -12.73 -8.26 -21.06
N ALA A 243 -12.39 -9.29 -21.81
CA ALA A 243 -12.55 -9.29 -23.28
C ALA A 243 -14.00 -9.10 -23.70
N LYS A 244 -14.96 -9.74 -23.01
CA LYS A 244 -16.40 -9.52 -23.24
C LYS A 244 -16.82 -8.09 -22.92
N ALA A 245 -16.34 -7.50 -21.81
CA ALA A 245 -16.63 -6.12 -21.47
C ALA A 245 -16.08 -5.16 -22.53
N VAL A 246 -14.83 -5.35 -22.97
CA VAL A 246 -14.18 -4.53 -24.00
C VAL A 246 -14.91 -4.68 -25.35
N SER A 247 -15.33 -5.88 -25.74
CA SER A 247 -16.03 -6.11 -27.01
C SER A 247 -17.42 -5.44 -27.10
N ARG A 248 -17.98 -5.01 -25.96
CA ARG A 248 -19.28 -4.32 -25.87
C ARG A 248 -19.14 -2.82 -25.67
N VAL A 249 -17.92 -2.29 -25.75
CA VAL A 249 -17.67 -0.86 -25.58
C VAL A 249 -18.30 -0.07 -26.71
N GLU A 250 -19.09 0.94 -26.35
CA GLU A 250 -19.56 1.96 -27.26
C GLU A 250 -18.78 3.27 -26.97
N VAL A 251 -18.26 3.88 -28.03
CA VAL A 251 -17.54 5.15 -27.90
C VAL A 251 -18.52 6.31 -28.02
N TYR A 252 -18.63 7.12 -26.99
CA TYR A 252 -19.46 8.30 -26.97
C TYR A 252 -18.61 9.58 -27.05
N LYS A 253 -18.96 10.44 -28.03
CA LYS A 253 -18.26 11.72 -28.28
C LYS A 253 -16.74 11.59 -28.46
N ASP A 254 -16.25 10.52 -29.03
CA ASP A 254 -14.84 10.23 -29.25
C ASP A 254 -13.91 10.35 -28.01
N ALA A 255 -14.51 10.41 -26.82
CA ALA A 255 -13.81 10.66 -25.59
C ALA A 255 -14.18 9.69 -24.45
N PHE A 256 -15.34 9.04 -24.54
CA PHE A 256 -15.83 8.16 -23.49
C PHE A 256 -16.11 6.76 -24.04
N ALA A 257 -15.50 5.75 -23.43
CA ALA A 257 -15.76 4.36 -23.69
C ALA A 257 -16.74 3.83 -22.62
N ILE A 258 -17.95 3.42 -23.04
CA ILE A 258 -19.02 2.97 -22.14
C ILE A 258 -19.30 1.50 -22.46
N SER A 259 -19.23 0.62 -21.47
CA SER A 259 -19.67 -0.76 -21.58
C SER A 259 -20.64 -1.07 -20.45
N ILE A 260 -21.81 -1.59 -20.81
CA ILE A 260 -22.79 -2.09 -19.83
C ILE A 260 -22.58 -3.60 -19.71
N PHE A 261 -22.16 -4.03 -18.56
CA PHE A 261 -21.82 -5.42 -18.31
C PHE A 261 -22.54 -5.92 -17.04
N ASN A 262 -23.36 -6.94 -17.19
CA ASN A 262 -23.99 -7.66 -16.10
C ASN A 262 -23.15 -8.93 -15.85
N GLY A 263 -22.12 -8.82 -14.99
CA GLY A 263 -21.24 -9.93 -14.66
C GLY A 263 -21.71 -10.62 -13.39
N ASP A 264 -22.23 -11.84 -13.49
CA ASP A 264 -22.36 -12.71 -12.34
C ASP A 264 -20.97 -13.25 -11.99
N GLY A 265 -20.42 -12.82 -10.84
CA GLY A 265 -19.18 -13.39 -10.28
C GLY A 265 -17.87 -12.71 -10.68
N ILE A 266 -17.90 -11.44 -11.06
CA ILE A 266 -16.67 -10.64 -11.24
C ILE A 266 -16.51 -9.72 -10.06
N ASP A 267 -15.38 -9.83 -9.37
CA ASP A 267 -15.00 -8.90 -8.33
C ASP A 267 -14.85 -7.48 -8.91
N THR A 268 -15.36 -6.48 -8.20
CA THR A 268 -15.33 -5.07 -8.60
C THR A 268 -13.94 -4.57 -9.03
N PRO A 269 -12.81 -5.07 -8.47
CA PRO A 269 -11.46 -4.73 -8.93
C PRO A 269 -11.13 -5.18 -10.36
N THR A 270 -11.72 -6.29 -10.82
CA THR A 270 -11.52 -6.79 -12.18
C THR A 270 -12.09 -5.83 -13.23
N VAL A 271 -13.20 -5.14 -12.91
CA VAL A 271 -13.80 -4.12 -13.77
C VAL A 271 -13.02 -2.81 -13.70
N GLY A 272 -12.44 -2.45 -12.56
CA GLY A 272 -11.57 -1.30 -12.39
C GLY A 272 -10.27 -1.37 -13.20
N GLY A 273 -9.75 -2.57 -13.46
CA GLY A 273 -8.58 -2.82 -14.30
C GLY A 273 -8.80 -2.62 -15.82
N ALA A 274 -10.05 -2.44 -16.27
CA ALA A 274 -10.37 -2.12 -17.65
C ALA A 274 -10.26 -0.60 -17.96
N LYS A 275 -9.63 0.19 -17.10
CA LYS A 275 -9.28 1.58 -17.43
C LYS A 275 -8.10 1.56 -18.40
N THR A 276 -8.38 1.79 -19.66
CA THR A 276 -7.39 2.13 -20.69
C THR A 276 -7.01 3.59 -20.60
#